data_5d257e173efd69217dc1b586b0ce62f6
#
_entry.id   5d257e173efd69217dc1b586b0ce62f6
#
_cell.length_a   1.000
_cell.length_b   1.000
_cell.length_c   1.000
_cell.angle_alpha   90.00
_cell.angle_beta   90.00
_cell.angle_gamma   90.00
#
_symmetry.space_group_name_H-M   'P 1'
#
loop_
_entity.id
_entity.type
_entity.pdbx_description
1 polymer ?
#
loop_
_entity_poly.entity_id
_entity_poly.type
_entity_poly.pdbx_seq_one_letter_code
_entity_poly.pdbx_strand_id
1 'polypeptide(L)'
;MSSSISGFSKLSKAEKIQWLRLNYLPDGSHKILEQFWSSDNAFQNVFENFSENTVSNFHLPYSIAPNFLIDGTLYAVPMVTEESSVVAAASAGAKFWLKRGGFKTRIINNLKEGQIHFNWAGEAQILEAFIRTNIESFISACKNTTSRMEKRGGGINTITLRDFTAIEPQYYQLKVQFRTADAMGANFINSVLEELADFFSVRLTAETNIEPTIIMCILSNYTPDCVVESMVQCKVSEFDDKNAEYYTDKFQKAVRIAQIDTYRAVTHNKGLMNGVDAVAIATGNDFRAIEAGAHAFAARDGVYKSLSECTVEGGVFTMRATLPLAVGTVGGLTRLHPLAKLSLELLQSPTSEQLMSIIASVGLAQNFAAVRSLVTTGIQKGHMKLHLSNILNEMGASESVAESAQKYFESHTVSVNAVRDYLNEK
;
A
#
# COMPACT_ATOMS: atom_id res chain seq x y z
N MET A 1 8.14 -5.98 40.19
CA MET A 1 9.17 -5.74 39.19
C MET A 1 8.83 -6.61 37.98
N SER A 2 8.70 -6.01 36.78
CA SER A 2 8.49 -6.78 35.55
C SER A 2 9.72 -7.68 35.33
N SER A 3 9.51 -8.97 35.06
CA SER A 3 10.59 -9.91 34.80
C SER A 3 10.73 -10.17 33.30
N SER A 4 11.98 -10.24 32.82
CA SER A 4 12.24 -10.75 31.47
C SER A 4 11.85 -12.22 31.38
N ILE A 5 11.44 -12.67 30.19
CA ILE A 5 11.09 -14.08 29.95
C ILE A 5 11.91 -14.63 28.78
N SER A 6 12.44 -15.83 28.96
CA SER A 6 13.03 -16.61 27.88
C SER A 6 12.04 -17.66 27.41
N GLY A 7 11.94 -17.88 26.09
CA GLY A 7 11.06 -18.91 25.53
C GLY A 7 9.58 -18.52 25.44
N PHE A 8 9.24 -17.24 25.45
CA PHE A 8 7.85 -16.75 25.34
C PHE A 8 7.11 -17.33 24.13
N SER A 9 7.79 -17.51 23.00
CA SER A 9 7.21 -18.09 21.78
C SER A 9 6.76 -19.56 21.95
N LYS A 10 7.30 -20.29 22.94
CA LYS A 10 6.96 -21.68 23.22
C LYS A 10 5.75 -21.83 24.13
N LEU A 11 5.30 -20.75 24.77
CA LEU A 11 4.15 -20.74 25.65
C LEU A 11 2.86 -20.87 24.82
N SER A 12 1.88 -21.57 25.37
CA SER A 12 0.49 -21.53 24.88
C SER A 12 -0.09 -20.12 25.01
N LYS A 13 -1.18 -19.84 24.28
CA LYS A 13 -1.91 -18.57 24.38
C LYS A 13 -2.32 -18.25 25.83
N ALA A 14 -2.85 -19.23 26.54
CA ALA A 14 -3.26 -19.07 27.94
C ALA A 14 -2.08 -18.73 28.87
N GLU A 15 -0.93 -19.38 28.69
CA GLU A 15 0.28 -19.10 29.48
C GLU A 15 0.85 -17.71 29.16
N LYS A 16 0.81 -17.27 27.90
CA LYS A 16 1.19 -15.91 27.49
C LYS A 16 0.32 -14.85 28.18
N ILE A 17 -0.99 -15.04 28.19
CA ILE A 17 -1.93 -14.14 28.89
C ILE A 17 -1.72 -14.15 30.39
N GLN A 18 -1.50 -15.33 30.98
CA GLN A 18 -1.19 -15.46 32.40
C GLN A 18 0.09 -14.69 32.78
N TRP A 19 1.13 -14.81 31.95
CA TRP A 19 2.37 -14.06 32.17
C TRP A 19 2.18 -12.55 32.06
N LEU A 20 1.42 -12.07 31.07
CA LEU A 20 1.04 -10.66 30.93
C LEU A 20 0.27 -10.17 32.16
N ARG A 21 -0.71 -10.96 32.64
CA ARG A 21 -1.51 -10.64 33.82
C ARG A 21 -0.66 -10.46 35.08
N LEU A 22 0.31 -11.35 35.28
CA LEU A 22 1.15 -11.33 36.49
C LEU A 22 2.21 -10.22 36.50
N ASN A 23 2.63 -9.76 35.31
CA ASN A 23 3.80 -8.89 35.21
C ASN A 23 3.51 -7.47 34.70
N TYR A 24 2.42 -7.28 33.91
CA TYR A 24 2.22 -6.03 33.16
C TYR A 24 0.81 -5.47 33.18
N LEU A 25 -0.21 -6.32 33.29
CA LEU A 25 -1.58 -5.87 33.20
C LEU A 25 -2.19 -5.54 34.57
N PRO A 26 -3.00 -4.49 34.68
CA PRO A 26 -3.85 -4.26 35.84
C PRO A 26 -4.80 -5.42 36.10
N ASP A 27 -5.22 -5.60 37.35
CA ASP A 27 -6.16 -6.67 37.72
C ASP A 27 -7.44 -6.62 36.88
N GLY A 28 -7.77 -7.76 36.29
CA GLY A 28 -8.99 -7.94 35.48
C GLY A 28 -8.91 -7.43 34.03
N SER A 29 -7.92 -6.62 33.67
CA SER A 29 -7.83 -6.03 32.33
C SER A 29 -7.50 -7.06 31.22
N HIS A 30 -6.92 -8.21 31.57
CA HIS A 30 -6.68 -9.31 30.61
C HIS A 30 -7.97 -9.82 29.94
N LYS A 31 -9.13 -9.66 30.60
CA LYS A 31 -10.44 -10.06 30.04
C LYS A 31 -10.79 -9.32 28.75
N ILE A 32 -10.22 -8.13 28.54
CA ILE A 32 -10.40 -7.37 27.31
C ILE A 32 -9.84 -8.16 26.12
N LEU A 33 -8.71 -8.86 26.30
CA LEU A 33 -8.12 -9.65 25.22
C LEU A 33 -9.10 -10.74 24.71
N GLU A 34 -9.86 -11.34 25.63
CA GLU A 34 -10.82 -12.41 25.30
C GLU A 34 -12.06 -11.89 24.56
N GLN A 35 -12.44 -10.63 24.77
CA GLN A 35 -13.60 -10.02 24.10
C GLN A 35 -13.40 -9.87 22.59
N PHE A 36 -12.15 -9.87 22.12
CA PHE A 36 -11.80 -9.76 20.71
C PHE A 36 -11.53 -11.12 20.06
N TRP A 37 -11.72 -12.23 20.78
CA TRP A 37 -11.63 -13.55 20.16
C TRP A 37 -12.89 -13.88 19.37
N SER A 38 -12.73 -14.65 18.29
CA SER A 38 -13.86 -15.25 17.62
C SER A 38 -14.47 -16.36 18.51
N SER A 39 -15.80 -16.45 18.52
CA SER A 39 -16.51 -17.56 19.15
C SER A 39 -16.33 -18.89 18.40
N ASP A 40 -15.98 -18.84 17.12
CA ASP A 40 -15.59 -19.99 16.31
C ASP A 40 -14.09 -20.25 16.46
N ASN A 41 -13.73 -21.35 17.11
CA ASN A 41 -12.36 -21.74 17.35
C ASN A 41 -11.57 -22.03 16.05
N ALA A 42 -12.21 -22.57 15.03
CA ALA A 42 -11.53 -22.84 13.75
C ALA A 42 -11.18 -21.52 13.06
N PHE A 43 -12.08 -20.56 13.12
CA PHE A 43 -11.85 -19.20 12.60
C PHE A 43 -10.79 -18.45 13.42
N GLN A 44 -10.83 -18.55 14.76
CA GLN A 44 -9.82 -17.96 15.64
C GLN A 44 -8.42 -18.50 15.33
N ASN A 45 -8.27 -19.79 15.09
CA ASN A 45 -6.99 -20.40 14.72
C ASN A 45 -6.41 -19.86 13.41
N VAL A 46 -7.25 -19.44 12.47
CA VAL A 46 -6.76 -18.79 11.23
C VAL A 46 -6.02 -17.50 11.55
N PHE A 47 -6.56 -16.65 12.43
CA PHE A 47 -5.90 -15.40 12.84
C PHE A 47 -4.65 -15.63 13.67
N GLU A 48 -4.66 -16.62 14.55
CA GLU A 48 -3.50 -16.95 15.39
C GLU A 48 -2.30 -17.44 14.58
N ASN A 49 -2.53 -17.95 13.38
CA ASN A 49 -1.48 -18.39 12.47
C ASN A 49 -0.96 -17.29 11.52
N PHE A 50 -1.49 -16.06 11.59
CA PHE A 50 -0.97 -14.95 10.77
C PHE A 50 0.32 -14.35 11.34
N SER A 51 0.49 -14.41 12.66
CA SER A 51 1.64 -13.84 13.35
C SER A 51 2.04 -14.67 14.56
N GLU A 52 3.30 -14.60 14.94
CA GLU A 52 3.82 -15.24 16.14
C GLU A 52 3.31 -14.53 17.39
N ASN A 53 3.19 -15.28 18.50
CA ASN A 53 2.83 -14.77 19.81
C ASN A 53 1.45 -14.10 19.91
N THR A 54 0.54 -14.40 19.02
CA THR A 54 -0.81 -13.85 19.01
C THR A 54 -1.54 -14.19 20.32
N VAL A 55 -2.09 -13.17 20.98
CA VAL A 55 -2.87 -13.30 22.23
C VAL A 55 -4.31 -12.82 22.06
N SER A 56 -4.59 -12.02 21.04
CA SER A 56 -5.93 -11.50 20.72
C SER A 56 -5.98 -11.03 19.28
N ASN A 57 -7.15 -10.62 18.80
CA ASN A 57 -7.34 -9.99 17.50
C ASN A 57 -7.45 -8.47 17.66
N PHE A 58 -6.95 -7.72 16.68
CA PHE A 58 -7.15 -6.29 16.56
C PHE A 58 -8.02 -6.03 15.33
N HIS A 59 -9.30 -5.70 15.55
CA HIS A 59 -10.26 -5.53 14.46
C HIS A 59 -10.17 -4.12 13.85
N LEU A 60 -10.17 -4.06 12.52
CA LEU A 60 -10.35 -2.84 11.75
C LEU A 60 -11.68 -2.89 11.00
N PRO A 61 -12.34 -1.72 10.79
CA PRO A 61 -13.56 -1.66 9.99
C PRO A 61 -13.32 -2.11 8.55
N TYR A 62 -14.18 -2.99 8.04
CA TYR A 62 -14.26 -3.39 6.65
C TYR A 62 -15.42 -2.65 5.98
N SER A 63 -15.12 -1.80 5.01
CA SER A 63 -16.06 -0.87 4.39
C SER A 63 -16.07 -1.03 2.88
N ILE A 64 -17.11 -0.47 2.23
CA ILE A 64 -17.25 -0.49 0.77
C ILE A 64 -17.34 0.94 0.24
N ALA A 65 -16.52 1.27 -0.75
CA ALA A 65 -16.60 2.50 -1.52
C ALA A 65 -17.21 2.19 -2.91
N PRO A 66 -18.46 2.62 -3.18
CA PRO A 66 -19.14 2.34 -4.45
C PRO A 66 -18.77 3.35 -5.53
N ASN A 67 -19.26 3.10 -6.76
CA ASN A 67 -19.25 4.02 -7.90
C ASN A 67 -17.90 4.24 -8.56
N PHE A 68 -16.95 3.34 -8.41
CA PHE A 68 -15.68 3.38 -9.14
C PHE A 68 -15.87 2.86 -10.56
N LEU A 69 -16.01 3.77 -11.53
CA LEU A 69 -15.97 3.46 -12.96
C LEU A 69 -14.50 3.51 -13.41
N ILE A 70 -13.91 2.35 -13.66
CA ILE A 70 -12.49 2.22 -14.05
C ILE A 70 -12.44 1.48 -15.39
N ASP A 71 -11.88 2.10 -16.42
CA ASP A 71 -11.76 1.57 -17.78
C ASP A 71 -13.07 0.99 -18.34
N GLY A 72 -14.20 1.60 -17.97
CA GLY A 72 -15.54 1.18 -18.39
C GLY A 72 -16.21 0.14 -17.50
N THR A 73 -15.52 -0.40 -16.52
CA THR A 73 -16.07 -1.37 -15.53
C THR A 73 -16.43 -0.66 -14.24
N LEU A 74 -17.61 -0.94 -13.70
CA LEU A 74 -18.08 -0.37 -12.42
C LEU A 74 -17.74 -1.31 -11.28
N TYR A 75 -17.07 -0.77 -10.24
CA TYR A 75 -16.67 -1.50 -9.06
C TYR A 75 -17.29 -0.93 -7.78
N ALA A 76 -17.55 -1.82 -6.83
CA ALA A 76 -17.71 -1.53 -5.41
C ALA A 76 -16.44 -1.98 -4.70
N VAL A 77 -15.63 -1.03 -4.23
CA VAL A 77 -14.27 -1.33 -3.77
C VAL A 77 -14.25 -1.55 -2.26
N PRO A 78 -13.75 -2.71 -1.78
CA PRO A 78 -13.54 -2.97 -0.37
C PRO A 78 -12.36 -2.17 0.16
N MET A 79 -12.50 -1.63 1.37
CA MET A 79 -11.51 -0.81 2.05
C MET A 79 -11.45 -1.18 3.53
N VAL A 80 -10.25 -1.33 4.07
CA VAL A 80 -9.99 -1.54 5.51
C VAL A 80 -9.13 -0.40 6.01
N THR A 81 -9.64 0.35 6.99
CA THR A 81 -8.92 1.49 7.59
C THR A 81 -9.47 1.81 8.97
N GLU A 82 -8.64 2.37 9.84
CA GLU A 82 -9.02 2.90 11.16
C GLU A 82 -9.41 4.38 11.11
N GLU A 83 -9.03 5.09 10.04
CA GLU A 83 -9.23 6.53 9.92
C GLU A 83 -10.63 6.86 9.39
N SER A 84 -11.36 7.70 10.10
CA SER A 84 -12.64 8.22 9.64
C SER A 84 -12.45 9.12 8.39
N SER A 85 -13.49 9.20 7.57
CA SER A 85 -13.55 9.97 6.32
C SER A 85 -12.76 9.40 5.12
N VAL A 86 -11.87 8.43 5.28
CA VAL A 86 -11.13 7.83 4.15
C VAL A 86 -12.12 7.23 3.13
N VAL A 87 -12.98 6.34 3.58
CA VAL A 87 -13.99 5.68 2.71
C VAL A 87 -14.97 6.69 2.11
N ALA A 88 -15.37 7.70 2.90
CA ALA A 88 -16.28 8.75 2.45
C ALA A 88 -15.63 9.62 1.36
N ALA A 89 -14.35 9.99 1.52
CA ALA A 89 -13.61 10.77 0.54
C ALA A 89 -13.41 10.00 -0.77
N ALA A 90 -12.99 8.72 -0.70
CA ALA A 90 -12.88 7.85 -1.86
C ALA A 90 -14.21 7.72 -2.61
N SER A 91 -15.31 7.47 -1.88
CA SER A 91 -16.66 7.38 -2.45
C SER A 91 -17.14 8.69 -3.09
N ALA A 92 -16.83 9.84 -2.46
CA ALA A 92 -17.16 11.15 -3.01
C ALA A 92 -16.37 11.45 -4.29
N GLY A 93 -15.07 11.11 -4.33
CA GLY A 93 -14.23 11.18 -5.52
C GLY A 93 -14.76 10.29 -6.65
N ALA A 94 -15.06 9.04 -6.35
CA ALA A 94 -15.64 8.09 -7.32
C ALA A 94 -16.96 8.59 -7.88
N LYS A 95 -17.89 9.06 -7.04
CA LYS A 95 -19.17 9.61 -7.44
C LYS A 95 -19.02 10.86 -8.33
N PHE A 96 -18.06 11.73 -8.03
CA PHE A 96 -17.77 12.91 -8.85
C PHE A 96 -17.33 12.53 -10.26
N TRP A 97 -16.41 11.57 -10.36
CA TRP A 97 -15.85 11.15 -11.64
C TRP A 97 -16.74 10.19 -12.44
N LEU A 98 -17.64 9.45 -11.77
CA LEU A 98 -18.59 8.54 -12.45
C LEU A 98 -19.33 9.20 -13.61
N LYS A 99 -19.80 10.43 -13.41
CA LYS A 99 -20.54 11.20 -14.45
C LYS A 99 -19.64 11.88 -15.48
N ARG A 100 -18.31 11.78 -15.31
CA ARG A 100 -17.29 12.44 -16.14
C ARG A 100 -16.37 11.45 -16.85
N GLY A 101 -16.86 10.23 -17.09
CA GLY A 101 -16.12 9.18 -17.78
C GLY A 101 -15.29 8.24 -16.90
N GLY A 102 -15.28 8.47 -15.60
CA GLY A 102 -14.55 7.61 -14.63
C GLY A 102 -13.05 7.77 -14.70
N PHE A 103 -12.36 6.73 -14.25
CA PHE A 103 -10.90 6.64 -14.23
C PHE A 103 -10.42 5.88 -15.46
N LYS A 104 -9.33 6.36 -16.04
CA LYS A 104 -8.60 5.68 -17.11
C LYS A 104 -7.24 5.25 -16.57
N THR A 105 -6.86 4.00 -16.83
CA THR A 105 -5.61 3.47 -16.31
C THR A 105 -4.70 2.97 -17.43
N ARG A 106 -3.41 2.94 -17.13
CA ARG A 106 -2.39 2.40 -18.00
C ARG A 106 -1.32 1.71 -17.18
N ILE A 107 -1.13 0.42 -17.39
CA ILE A 107 0.04 -0.29 -16.86
C ILE A 107 1.24 0.16 -17.69
N ILE A 108 2.19 0.84 -17.06
CA ILE A 108 3.42 1.30 -17.69
C ILE A 108 4.37 0.11 -17.83
N ASN A 109 4.54 -0.63 -16.74
CA ASN A 109 5.28 -1.87 -16.71
C ASN A 109 4.87 -2.70 -15.47
N ASN A 110 5.18 -4.01 -15.47
CA ASN A 110 4.86 -4.93 -14.36
C ASN A 110 6.04 -5.87 -14.08
N LEU A 111 7.22 -5.27 -13.82
CA LEU A 111 8.44 -5.99 -13.49
C LEU A 111 8.79 -5.77 -12.01
N LYS A 112 8.96 -6.89 -11.29
CA LYS A 112 9.47 -6.89 -9.91
C LYS A 112 10.97 -7.09 -9.96
N GLU A 113 11.66 -6.70 -8.88
CA GLU A 113 13.10 -6.72 -8.81
C GLU A 113 13.62 -7.48 -7.61
N GLY A 114 14.80 -8.07 -7.79
CA GLY A 114 15.58 -8.62 -6.71
C GLY A 114 17.06 -8.51 -7.00
N GLN A 115 17.87 -8.70 -5.98
CA GLN A 115 19.33 -8.50 -6.07
C GLN A 115 20.07 -9.63 -5.38
N ILE A 116 21.20 -10.00 -5.99
CA ILE A 116 22.25 -10.78 -5.37
C ILE A 116 23.38 -9.82 -5.06
N HIS A 117 23.69 -9.63 -3.79
CA HIS A 117 24.76 -8.78 -3.32
C HIS A 117 26.01 -9.60 -3.04
N PHE A 118 27.14 -9.21 -3.60
CA PHE A 118 28.37 -9.98 -3.45
C PHE A 118 29.63 -9.11 -3.54
N ASN A 119 30.70 -9.58 -2.92
CA ASN A 119 32.04 -9.04 -3.10
C ASN A 119 32.83 -9.93 -4.04
N TRP A 120 33.66 -9.32 -4.89
CA TRP A 120 34.56 -10.03 -5.78
C TRP A 120 35.84 -9.22 -6.04
N ALA A 121 37.02 -9.88 -5.96
CA ALA A 121 38.32 -9.23 -5.96
C ALA A 121 38.98 -9.14 -7.36
N GLY A 122 38.30 -9.62 -8.41
CA GLY A 122 38.81 -9.56 -9.78
C GLY A 122 38.51 -8.24 -10.48
N GLU A 123 38.94 -8.12 -11.73
CA GLU A 123 38.73 -6.94 -12.56
C GLU A 123 37.28 -6.81 -13.04
N ALA A 124 36.65 -5.67 -12.86
CA ALA A 124 35.26 -5.41 -13.22
C ALA A 124 34.92 -5.77 -14.67
N GLN A 125 35.84 -5.53 -15.60
CA GLN A 125 35.66 -5.85 -17.02
C GLN A 125 35.55 -7.36 -17.29
N ILE A 126 36.27 -8.19 -16.53
CA ILE A 126 36.19 -9.65 -16.59
C ILE A 126 34.82 -10.11 -16.10
N LEU A 127 34.35 -9.54 -14.97
CA LEU A 127 33.03 -9.85 -14.42
C LEU A 127 31.89 -9.46 -15.38
N GLU A 128 31.96 -8.28 -15.97
CA GLU A 128 31.00 -7.84 -16.99
C GLU A 128 30.93 -8.77 -18.20
N ALA A 129 32.11 -9.16 -18.76
CA ALA A 129 32.18 -10.06 -19.87
C ALA A 129 31.63 -11.44 -19.50
N PHE A 130 31.99 -11.95 -18.32
CA PHE A 130 31.48 -13.22 -17.79
C PHE A 130 29.94 -13.22 -17.68
N ILE A 131 29.36 -12.23 -17.05
CA ILE A 131 27.90 -12.16 -16.88
C ILE A 131 27.21 -12.10 -18.24
N ARG A 132 27.65 -11.22 -19.12
CA ARG A 132 27.07 -11.06 -20.46
C ARG A 132 27.08 -12.36 -21.26
N THR A 133 28.16 -13.16 -21.15
CA THR A 133 28.31 -14.42 -21.88
C THR A 133 27.46 -15.54 -21.28
N ASN A 134 27.18 -15.49 -19.95
CA ASN A 134 26.55 -16.57 -19.24
C ASN A 134 25.05 -16.37 -18.93
N ILE A 135 24.41 -15.27 -19.40
CA ILE A 135 22.99 -14.95 -19.07
C ILE A 135 22.03 -16.11 -19.37
N GLU A 136 22.16 -16.74 -20.55
CA GLU A 136 21.29 -17.88 -20.93
C GLU A 136 21.51 -19.08 -20.01
N SER A 137 22.75 -19.34 -19.61
CA SER A 137 23.10 -20.40 -18.66
C SER A 137 22.51 -20.13 -17.28
N PHE A 138 22.54 -18.88 -16.82
CA PHE A 138 21.93 -18.45 -15.56
C PHE A 138 20.42 -18.69 -15.55
N ILE A 139 19.72 -18.26 -16.61
CA ILE A 139 18.28 -18.49 -16.77
C ILE A 139 17.97 -19.99 -16.82
N SER A 140 18.79 -20.75 -17.54
CA SER A 140 18.61 -22.20 -17.65
C SER A 140 18.82 -22.92 -16.33
N ALA A 141 19.79 -22.49 -15.51
CA ALA A 141 20.05 -23.06 -14.19
C ALA A 141 18.84 -22.95 -13.26
N CYS A 142 18.09 -21.85 -13.34
CA CYS A 142 16.90 -21.59 -12.50
C CYS A 142 15.61 -22.27 -13.03
N LYS A 143 15.69 -23.12 -14.05
CA LYS A 143 14.51 -23.68 -14.73
C LYS A 143 13.61 -24.51 -13.83
N ASN A 144 14.18 -25.22 -12.86
CA ASN A 144 13.40 -26.00 -11.90
C ASN A 144 12.46 -25.12 -11.07
N THR A 145 12.95 -23.98 -10.61
CA THR A 145 12.19 -23.02 -9.80
C THR A 145 11.27 -22.15 -10.66
N THR A 146 11.70 -21.75 -11.87
CA THR A 146 10.95 -20.84 -12.74
C THR A 146 9.87 -21.50 -13.58
N SER A 147 9.96 -22.81 -13.88
CA SER A 147 9.10 -23.50 -14.85
C SER A 147 7.59 -23.36 -14.59
N ARG A 148 7.15 -23.37 -13.34
CA ARG A 148 5.74 -23.18 -12.98
C ARG A 148 5.27 -21.73 -13.19
N MET A 149 6.16 -20.77 -12.98
CA MET A 149 5.89 -19.36 -13.20
C MET A 149 5.87 -19.04 -14.71
N GLU A 150 6.80 -19.61 -15.46
CA GLU A 150 6.88 -19.44 -16.91
C GLU A 150 5.64 -19.96 -17.64
N LYS A 151 5.07 -21.11 -17.19
CA LYS A 151 3.79 -21.62 -17.71
C LYS A 151 2.62 -20.65 -17.55
N ARG A 152 2.74 -19.66 -16.65
CA ARG A 152 1.76 -18.61 -16.39
C ARG A 152 2.15 -17.27 -17.01
N GLY A 153 3.19 -17.25 -17.87
CA GLY A 153 3.69 -16.04 -18.53
C GLY A 153 4.67 -15.21 -17.70
N GLY A 154 5.19 -15.76 -16.58
CA GLY A 154 6.20 -15.11 -15.75
C GLY A 154 7.60 -15.67 -15.97
N GLY A 155 8.50 -15.43 -15.00
CA GLY A 155 9.90 -15.90 -15.02
C GLY A 155 10.89 -14.74 -14.94
N ILE A 156 12.19 -15.08 -15.15
CA ILE A 156 13.26 -14.09 -15.22
C ILE A 156 13.11 -13.28 -16.52
N ASN A 157 13.14 -11.94 -16.40
CA ASN A 157 13.08 -11.03 -17.53
C ASN A 157 14.46 -10.55 -17.97
N THR A 158 15.27 -10.02 -17.02
CA THR A 158 16.64 -9.56 -17.27
C THR A 158 17.55 -9.85 -16.09
N ILE A 159 18.84 -9.99 -16.36
CA ILE A 159 19.92 -10.06 -15.36
C ILE A 159 20.95 -9.00 -15.77
N THR A 160 21.28 -8.07 -14.87
CA THR A 160 22.23 -6.98 -15.11
C THR A 160 23.20 -6.82 -13.95
N LEU A 161 24.47 -6.55 -14.26
CA LEU A 161 25.46 -6.19 -13.25
C LEU A 161 25.30 -4.73 -12.86
N ARG A 162 25.41 -4.44 -11.56
CA ARG A 162 25.60 -3.09 -11.02
C ARG A 162 26.94 -3.07 -10.28
N ASP A 163 27.81 -2.18 -10.72
CA ASP A 163 29.12 -1.93 -10.11
C ASP A 163 29.02 -0.82 -9.09
N PHE A 164 29.38 -1.09 -7.86
CA PHE A 164 29.43 -0.13 -6.74
C PHE A 164 30.87 0.08 -6.24
N THR A 165 31.89 -0.42 -6.94
CA THR A 165 33.28 -0.37 -6.49
C THR A 165 33.81 1.05 -6.27
N ALA A 166 33.23 2.04 -6.91
CA ALA A 166 33.54 3.46 -6.68
C ALA A 166 33.11 3.97 -5.29
N ILE A 167 32.19 3.27 -4.62
CA ILE A 167 31.63 3.64 -3.30
C ILE A 167 32.12 2.67 -2.23
N GLU A 168 32.05 1.37 -2.52
CA GLU A 168 32.43 0.29 -1.62
C GLU A 168 33.33 -0.69 -2.38
N PRO A 169 34.61 -0.87 -1.97
CA PRO A 169 35.56 -1.71 -2.68
C PRO A 169 35.05 -3.14 -2.88
N GLN A 170 35.23 -3.68 -4.09
CA GLN A 170 34.87 -5.05 -4.50
C GLN A 170 33.38 -5.35 -4.45
N TYR A 171 32.50 -4.39 -4.20
CA TYR A 171 31.07 -4.62 -4.07
C TYR A 171 30.33 -4.51 -5.41
N TYR A 172 29.56 -5.55 -5.70
CA TYR A 172 28.73 -5.67 -6.90
C TYR A 172 27.33 -6.20 -6.57
N GLN A 173 26.40 -6.00 -7.49
CA GLN A 173 25.08 -6.59 -7.45
C GLN A 173 24.71 -7.21 -8.79
N LEU A 174 24.10 -8.41 -8.79
CA LEU A 174 23.26 -8.84 -9.89
C LEU A 174 21.85 -8.33 -9.64
N LYS A 175 21.38 -7.39 -10.43
CA LYS A 175 19.99 -6.96 -10.46
C LYS A 175 19.22 -7.88 -11.41
N VAL A 176 18.17 -8.53 -10.89
CA VAL A 176 17.33 -9.45 -11.64
C VAL A 176 15.90 -8.92 -11.67
N GLN A 177 15.33 -8.80 -12.86
CA GLN A 177 13.93 -8.43 -13.04
C GLN A 177 13.07 -9.65 -13.35
N PHE A 178 11.86 -9.66 -12.83
CA PHE A 178 10.94 -10.77 -12.91
C PHE A 178 9.55 -10.34 -13.37
N ARG A 179 8.92 -11.22 -14.19
CA ARG A 179 7.47 -11.26 -14.35
C ARG A 179 6.92 -12.32 -13.42
N THR A 180 5.93 -11.96 -12.59
CA THR A 180 5.38 -12.86 -11.58
C THR A 180 3.90 -13.21 -11.81
N ALA A 181 3.40 -12.99 -13.03
CA ALA A 181 1.99 -13.14 -13.37
C ALA A 181 1.09 -12.45 -12.31
N ASP A 182 0.12 -13.16 -11.74
CA ASP A 182 -0.81 -12.61 -10.74
C ASP A 182 -0.29 -12.71 -9.29
N ALA A 183 0.97 -13.12 -9.07
CA ALA A 183 1.57 -13.14 -7.75
C ALA A 183 2.35 -11.84 -7.46
N MET A 184 2.39 -11.40 -6.21
CA MET A 184 3.38 -10.41 -5.77
C MET A 184 4.81 -10.95 -5.96
N GLY A 185 5.02 -12.22 -5.62
CA GLY A 185 6.18 -13.00 -6.05
C GLY A 185 7.34 -13.09 -5.07
N ALA A 186 7.22 -12.60 -3.83
CA ALA A 186 8.34 -12.52 -2.87
C ALA A 186 9.11 -13.85 -2.69
N ASN A 187 8.42 -14.92 -2.33
CA ASN A 187 9.05 -16.23 -2.12
C ASN A 187 9.65 -16.79 -3.41
N PHE A 188 8.95 -16.61 -4.53
CA PHE A 188 9.45 -17.04 -5.84
C PHE A 188 10.75 -16.32 -6.20
N ILE A 189 10.78 -15.00 -6.07
CA ILE A 189 11.96 -14.17 -6.38
C ILE A 189 13.13 -14.59 -5.50
N ASN A 190 12.95 -14.69 -4.18
CA ASN A 190 14.02 -15.07 -3.27
C ASN A 190 14.58 -16.46 -3.58
N SER A 191 13.73 -17.45 -3.83
CA SER A 191 14.19 -18.81 -4.19
C SER A 191 14.99 -18.83 -5.50
N VAL A 192 14.56 -18.04 -6.51
CA VAL A 192 15.32 -17.94 -7.78
C VAL A 192 16.65 -17.23 -7.57
N LEU A 193 16.70 -16.19 -6.75
CA LEU A 193 17.95 -15.46 -6.48
C LEU A 193 18.96 -16.34 -5.73
N GLU A 194 18.53 -17.15 -4.78
CA GLU A 194 19.38 -18.11 -4.05
C GLU A 194 19.94 -19.17 -5.00
N GLU A 195 19.09 -19.83 -5.81
CA GLU A 195 19.51 -20.80 -6.81
C GLU A 195 20.48 -20.18 -7.84
N LEU A 196 20.21 -18.96 -8.30
CA LEU A 196 21.07 -18.23 -9.22
C LEU A 196 22.41 -17.87 -8.59
N ALA A 197 22.45 -17.46 -7.32
CA ALA A 197 23.68 -17.10 -6.62
C ALA A 197 24.62 -18.31 -6.46
N ASP A 198 24.07 -19.46 -6.12
CA ASP A 198 24.83 -20.69 -6.02
C ASP A 198 25.46 -21.07 -7.36
N PHE A 199 24.66 -21.06 -8.43
CA PHE A 199 25.18 -21.40 -9.79
C PHE A 199 26.19 -20.36 -10.27
N PHE A 200 25.92 -19.05 -10.06
CA PHE A 200 26.81 -17.95 -10.40
C PHE A 200 28.17 -18.09 -9.70
N SER A 201 28.17 -18.35 -8.38
CA SER A 201 29.40 -18.51 -7.60
C SER A 201 30.29 -19.65 -8.12
N VAL A 202 29.70 -20.83 -8.29
CA VAL A 202 30.42 -22.01 -8.81
C VAL A 202 31.00 -21.71 -10.19
N ARG A 203 30.19 -21.12 -11.07
CA ARG A 203 30.57 -20.87 -12.45
C ARG A 203 31.67 -19.80 -12.57
N LEU A 204 31.56 -18.72 -11.84
CA LEU A 204 32.54 -17.63 -11.81
C LEU A 204 33.88 -18.12 -11.26
N THR A 205 33.86 -18.88 -10.16
CA THR A 205 35.06 -19.47 -9.58
C THR A 205 35.78 -20.43 -10.57
N ALA A 206 35.02 -21.25 -11.26
CA ALA A 206 35.59 -22.19 -12.26
C ALA A 206 36.26 -21.48 -13.45
N GLU A 207 35.73 -20.33 -13.88
CA GLU A 207 36.29 -19.61 -15.03
C GLU A 207 37.41 -18.63 -14.66
N THR A 208 37.40 -18.06 -13.42
CA THR A 208 38.33 -17.01 -13.03
C THR A 208 39.32 -17.39 -11.94
N ASN A 209 39.13 -18.52 -11.28
CA ASN A 209 39.83 -18.96 -10.06
C ASN A 209 39.71 -17.95 -8.90
N ILE A 210 38.72 -17.06 -8.92
CA ILE A 210 38.40 -16.09 -7.85
C ILE A 210 36.97 -16.35 -7.41
N GLU A 211 36.79 -16.78 -6.15
CA GLU A 211 35.48 -17.04 -5.57
C GLU A 211 34.81 -15.74 -5.15
N PRO A 212 33.55 -15.49 -5.54
CA PRO A 212 32.76 -14.38 -5.02
C PRO A 212 32.27 -14.69 -3.61
N THR A 213 32.23 -13.69 -2.75
CA THR A 213 31.58 -13.82 -1.44
C THR A 213 30.14 -13.29 -1.57
N ILE A 214 29.18 -14.21 -1.63
CA ILE A 214 27.76 -13.85 -1.61
C ILE A 214 27.40 -13.29 -0.23
N ILE A 215 26.86 -12.07 -0.18
CA ILE A 215 26.47 -11.39 1.06
C ILE A 215 25.01 -11.70 1.37
N MET A 216 24.11 -11.52 0.39
CA MET A 216 22.68 -11.76 0.53
C MET A 216 21.97 -11.83 -0.83
N CYS A 217 20.84 -12.54 -0.85
CA CYS A 217 19.92 -12.65 -1.97
C CYS A 217 18.54 -12.19 -1.49
N ILE A 218 17.99 -11.11 -2.05
CA ILE A 218 16.72 -10.56 -1.57
C ILE A 218 15.96 -9.82 -2.67
N LEU A 219 14.63 -9.92 -2.64
CA LEU A 219 13.76 -9.07 -3.45
C LEU A 219 13.90 -7.60 -3.05
N SER A 220 13.57 -6.69 -3.96
CA SER A 220 13.45 -5.27 -3.66
C SER A 220 11.99 -4.86 -3.52
N ASN A 221 11.67 -4.09 -2.48
CA ASN A 221 10.38 -3.40 -2.36
C ASN A 221 10.36 -2.09 -3.18
N TYR A 222 11.52 -1.58 -3.60
CA TYR A 222 11.59 -0.53 -4.60
C TYR A 222 11.53 -1.17 -5.99
N THR A 223 10.36 -1.05 -6.63
CA THR A 223 10.05 -1.65 -7.93
C THR A 223 9.65 -0.56 -8.94
N PRO A 224 10.62 0.30 -9.38
CA PRO A 224 10.34 1.44 -10.26
C PRO A 224 9.84 1.02 -11.65
N ASP A 225 9.93 -0.26 -11.98
CA ASP A 225 9.44 -0.86 -13.22
C ASP A 225 8.16 -1.70 -13.01
N CYS A 226 7.47 -1.58 -11.87
CA CYS A 226 6.15 -2.15 -11.62
C CYS A 226 5.14 -1.03 -11.40
N VAL A 227 4.81 -0.29 -12.46
CA VAL A 227 4.18 1.03 -12.36
C VAL A 227 2.86 1.08 -13.12
N VAL A 228 1.87 1.71 -12.50
CA VAL A 228 0.57 2.04 -13.08
C VAL A 228 0.32 3.55 -13.01
N GLU A 229 -0.29 4.08 -14.05
CA GLU A 229 -0.86 5.42 -14.06
C GLU A 229 -2.38 5.33 -14.02
N SER A 230 -3.01 6.12 -13.16
CA SER A 230 -4.46 6.36 -13.18
C SER A 230 -4.71 7.84 -13.47
N MET A 231 -5.71 8.14 -14.29
CA MET A 231 -6.02 9.49 -14.77
C MET A 231 -7.52 9.72 -14.73
N VAL A 232 -7.90 10.96 -14.44
CA VAL A 232 -9.25 11.51 -14.60
C VAL A 232 -9.21 12.81 -15.38
N GLN A 233 -10.25 13.06 -16.16
CA GLN A 233 -10.31 14.21 -17.05
C GLN A 233 -11.75 14.71 -17.23
N CYS A 234 -11.95 16.03 -17.28
CA CYS A 234 -13.21 16.63 -17.67
C CYS A 234 -13.00 18.04 -18.24
N LYS A 235 -14.01 18.59 -18.92
CA LYS A 235 -13.99 20.02 -19.26
C LYS A 235 -14.03 20.85 -17.98
N VAL A 236 -13.35 22.00 -17.97
CA VAL A 236 -13.37 22.93 -16.83
C VAL A 236 -14.80 23.31 -16.48
N SER A 237 -15.67 23.55 -17.47
CA SER A 237 -17.09 23.87 -17.27
C SER A 237 -17.92 22.79 -16.57
N GLU A 238 -17.41 21.55 -16.50
CA GLU A 238 -18.05 20.41 -15.83
C GLU A 238 -17.54 20.21 -14.41
N PHE A 239 -16.50 20.97 -13.99
CA PHE A 239 -15.84 20.76 -12.71
C PHE A 239 -16.70 21.25 -11.52
N ASP A 240 -17.30 22.45 -11.64
CA ASP A 240 -18.17 23.00 -10.61
C ASP A 240 -19.14 24.02 -11.25
N ASP A 241 -20.31 24.25 -10.59
CA ASP A 241 -21.44 24.96 -11.23
C ASP A 241 -21.28 26.49 -11.29
N LYS A 242 -20.43 27.11 -10.44
CA LYS A 242 -20.46 28.60 -10.29
C LYS A 242 -19.13 29.32 -10.53
N ASN A 243 -17.99 28.66 -10.35
CA ASN A 243 -16.66 29.27 -10.49
C ASN A 243 -15.63 28.25 -10.93
N ALA A 244 -15.95 27.46 -11.95
CA ALA A 244 -15.14 26.32 -12.39
C ALA A 244 -13.70 26.70 -12.72
N GLU A 245 -13.46 27.82 -13.42
CA GLU A 245 -12.10 28.29 -13.76
C GLU A 245 -11.29 28.65 -12.51
N TYR A 246 -11.89 29.37 -11.57
CA TYR A 246 -11.23 29.73 -10.31
C TYR A 246 -10.87 28.51 -9.48
N TYR A 247 -11.78 27.51 -9.37
CA TYR A 247 -11.54 26.33 -8.59
C TYR A 247 -10.53 25.38 -9.23
N THR A 248 -10.54 25.24 -10.55
CA THR A 248 -9.57 24.39 -11.25
C THR A 248 -8.17 25.01 -11.24
N ASP A 249 -8.04 26.35 -11.37
CA ASP A 249 -6.76 27.06 -11.21
C ASP A 249 -6.22 26.88 -9.78
N LYS A 250 -7.07 27.09 -8.77
CA LYS A 250 -6.67 26.90 -7.36
C LYS A 250 -6.30 25.44 -7.04
N PHE A 251 -7.01 24.48 -7.65
CA PHE A 251 -6.73 23.06 -7.50
C PHE A 251 -5.37 22.70 -8.13
N GLN A 252 -5.13 23.15 -9.35
CA GLN A 252 -3.86 22.95 -10.04
C GLN A 252 -2.70 23.52 -9.23
N LYS A 253 -2.83 24.74 -8.70
CA LYS A 253 -1.83 25.37 -7.83
C LYS A 253 -1.57 24.56 -6.56
N ALA A 254 -2.63 24.03 -5.92
CA ALA A 254 -2.48 23.21 -4.71
C ALA A 254 -1.70 21.91 -4.98
N VAL A 255 -1.91 21.26 -6.13
CA VAL A 255 -1.12 20.09 -6.55
C VAL A 255 0.30 20.51 -6.93
N ARG A 256 0.47 21.65 -7.63
CA ARG A 256 1.79 22.18 -7.99
C ARG A 256 2.65 22.48 -6.76
N ILE A 257 2.06 23.02 -5.69
CA ILE A 257 2.79 23.23 -4.41
C ILE A 257 3.37 21.91 -3.89
N ALA A 258 2.63 20.80 -3.99
CA ALA A 258 3.13 19.47 -3.59
C ALA A 258 4.23 18.91 -4.52
N GLN A 259 4.44 19.49 -5.71
CA GLN A 259 5.55 19.16 -6.59
C GLN A 259 6.84 19.91 -6.24
N ILE A 260 6.76 21.02 -5.51
CA ILE A 260 7.90 21.91 -5.24
C ILE A 260 8.26 22.03 -3.77
N ASP A 261 7.32 21.72 -2.87
CA ASP A 261 7.53 21.78 -1.41
C ASP A 261 7.41 20.38 -0.79
N THR A 262 8.51 19.90 -0.20
CA THR A 262 8.59 18.57 0.41
C THR A 262 7.60 18.39 1.58
N TYR A 263 7.39 19.42 2.43
CA TYR A 263 6.44 19.33 3.54
C TYR A 263 5.01 19.10 3.04
N ARG A 264 4.64 19.82 1.99
CA ARG A 264 3.33 19.62 1.36
C ARG A 264 3.26 18.31 0.60
N ALA A 265 4.33 17.88 -0.09
CA ALA A 265 4.42 16.62 -0.80
C ALA A 265 4.15 15.42 0.10
N VAL A 266 4.76 15.34 1.28
CA VAL A 266 4.57 14.25 2.25
C VAL A 266 3.11 14.16 2.67
N THR A 267 2.48 15.28 3.05
CA THR A 267 1.06 15.31 3.43
C THR A 267 0.14 14.97 2.25
N HIS A 268 0.50 15.40 1.05
CA HIS A 268 -0.25 15.13 -0.17
C HIS A 268 -0.22 13.65 -0.54
N ASN A 269 0.96 13.03 -0.49
CA ASN A 269 1.13 11.61 -0.77
C ASN A 269 0.47 10.73 0.29
N LYS A 270 0.54 11.10 1.59
CA LYS A 270 -0.23 10.40 2.65
C LYS A 270 -1.71 10.40 2.33
N GLY A 271 -2.26 11.52 1.86
CA GLY A 271 -3.65 11.61 1.44
C GLY A 271 -4.00 10.70 0.25
N LEU A 272 -3.05 10.41 -0.64
CA LEU A 272 -3.20 9.43 -1.71
C LEU A 272 -3.11 8.00 -1.16
N MET A 273 -2.10 7.74 -0.31
CA MET A 273 -1.84 6.42 0.26
C MET A 273 -2.97 5.94 1.17
N ASN A 274 -3.71 6.81 1.82
CA ASN A 274 -4.93 6.43 2.57
C ASN A 274 -5.87 5.54 1.74
N GLY A 275 -6.07 5.87 0.46
CA GLY A 275 -6.90 5.06 -0.44
C GLY A 275 -6.19 3.79 -0.89
N VAL A 276 -4.91 3.87 -1.19
CA VAL A 276 -4.08 2.74 -1.64
C VAL A 276 -4.00 1.67 -0.54
N ASP A 277 -3.65 2.08 0.68
CA ASP A 277 -3.46 1.16 1.81
C ASP A 277 -4.76 0.49 2.22
N ALA A 278 -5.87 1.23 2.22
CA ALA A 278 -7.16 0.67 2.58
C ALA A 278 -7.58 -0.48 1.65
N VAL A 279 -7.29 -0.39 0.35
CA VAL A 279 -7.55 -1.48 -0.61
C VAL A 279 -6.49 -2.57 -0.50
N ALA A 280 -5.22 -2.21 -0.30
CA ALA A 280 -4.14 -3.18 -0.13
C ALA A 280 -4.39 -4.10 1.07
N ILE A 281 -4.78 -3.54 2.22
CA ILE A 281 -5.16 -4.31 3.42
C ILE A 281 -6.39 -5.16 3.15
N ALA A 282 -7.45 -4.59 2.54
CA ALA A 282 -8.68 -5.32 2.25
C ALA A 282 -8.47 -6.53 1.33
N THR A 283 -7.49 -6.47 0.43
CA THR A 283 -7.14 -7.54 -0.51
C THR A 283 -5.99 -8.43 -0.04
N GLY A 284 -5.49 -8.23 1.19
CA GLY A 284 -4.41 -9.01 1.78
C GLY A 284 -3.04 -8.80 1.12
N ASN A 285 -2.82 -7.65 0.49
CA ASN A 285 -1.53 -7.24 -0.05
C ASN A 285 -0.65 -6.57 1.02
N ASP A 286 0.66 -6.55 0.79
CA ASP A 286 1.62 -5.94 1.71
C ASP A 286 1.65 -4.41 1.54
N PHE A 287 0.80 -3.70 2.31
CA PHE A 287 0.73 -2.24 2.29
C PHE A 287 2.05 -1.58 2.69
N ARG A 288 2.87 -2.21 3.56
CA ARG A 288 4.17 -1.65 3.99
C ARG A 288 5.19 -1.66 2.84
N ALA A 289 5.20 -2.73 2.04
CA ALA A 289 6.03 -2.80 0.83
C ALA A 289 5.59 -1.74 -0.20
N ILE A 290 4.27 -1.55 -0.36
CA ILE A 290 3.69 -0.54 -1.25
C ILE A 290 4.07 0.87 -0.78
N GLU A 291 3.90 1.19 0.50
CA GLU A 291 4.29 2.47 1.11
C GLU A 291 5.78 2.76 0.88
N ALA A 292 6.66 1.81 1.24
CA ALA A 292 8.11 1.97 1.07
C ALA A 292 8.48 2.22 -0.40
N GLY A 293 7.90 1.45 -1.32
CA GLY A 293 8.12 1.61 -2.75
C GLY A 293 7.61 2.95 -3.28
N ALA A 294 6.42 3.38 -2.86
CA ALA A 294 5.80 4.64 -3.27
C ALA A 294 6.61 5.85 -2.80
N HIS A 295 7.07 5.86 -1.55
CA HIS A 295 7.89 6.96 -1.02
C HIS A 295 9.27 7.01 -1.66
N ALA A 296 9.91 5.86 -1.91
CA ALA A 296 11.15 5.81 -2.67
C ALA A 296 10.95 6.34 -4.11
N PHE A 297 9.84 5.98 -4.76
CA PHE A 297 9.50 6.45 -6.10
C PHE A 297 9.21 7.97 -6.13
N ALA A 298 8.58 8.51 -5.09
CA ALA A 298 8.37 9.95 -4.94
C ALA A 298 9.69 10.75 -4.87
N ALA A 299 10.77 10.10 -4.42
CA ALA A 299 12.11 10.69 -4.28
C ALA A 299 13.11 10.29 -5.40
N ARG A 300 12.63 9.60 -6.46
CA ARG A 300 13.51 9.03 -7.51
C ARG A 300 14.42 10.03 -8.24
N ASP A 301 14.01 11.30 -8.28
CA ASP A 301 14.77 12.38 -8.91
C ASP A 301 15.67 13.14 -7.89
N GLY A 302 15.91 12.56 -6.72
CA GLY A 302 16.74 13.15 -5.65
C GLY A 302 16.00 14.11 -4.71
N VAL A 303 14.74 14.47 -5.02
CA VAL A 303 13.89 15.31 -4.17
C VAL A 303 12.51 14.66 -4.05
N TYR A 304 12.00 14.58 -2.82
CA TYR A 304 10.67 14.03 -2.56
C TYR A 304 9.57 14.95 -3.09
N LYS A 305 8.72 14.43 -3.97
CA LYS A 305 7.65 15.16 -4.67
C LYS A 305 6.32 14.43 -4.60
N SER A 306 5.25 15.12 -4.98
CA SER A 306 3.93 14.51 -5.17
C SER A 306 3.98 13.38 -6.21
N LEU A 307 3.26 12.30 -5.92
CA LEU A 307 2.98 11.17 -6.83
C LEU A 307 1.85 11.50 -7.82
N SER A 308 1.15 12.62 -7.64
CA SER A 308 0.11 13.07 -8.54
C SER A 308 0.44 14.41 -9.17
N GLU A 309 -0.14 14.63 -10.35
CA GLU A 309 -0.01 15.85 -11.17
C GLU A 309 -1.39 16.34 -11.57
N CYS A 310 -1.49 17.65 -11.78
CA CYS A 310 -2.72 18.29 -12.27
C CYS A 310 -2.38 19.34 -13.31
N THR A 311 -3.08 19.32 -14.44
CA THR A 311 -2.99 20.31 -15.52
C THR A 311 -4.36 20.84 -15.89
N VAL A 312 -4.40 22.12 -16.31
CA VAL A 312 -5.56 22.75 -16.91
C VAL A 312 -5.10 23.38 -18.22
N GLU A 313 -5.41 22.74 -19.33
CA GLU A 313 -4.95 23.13 -20.66
C GLU A 313 -6.10 23.04 -21.68
N GLY A 314 -6.26 24.04 -22.55
CA GLY A 314 -7.30 24.06 -23.56
C GLY A 314 -8.73 23.93 -23.02
N GLY A 315 -8.99 24.40 -21.79
CA GLY A 315 -10.29 24.26 -21.13
C GLY A 315 -10.58 22.87 -20.59
N VAL A 316 -9.56 22.02 -20.46
CA VAL A 316 -9.64 20.66 -19.93
C VAL A 316 -8.84 20.55 -18.63
N PHE A 317 -9.49 20.08 -17.58
CA PHE A 317 -8.88 19.68 -16.32
C PHE A 317 -8.45 18.22 -16.41
N THR A 318 -7.20 17.93 -16.08
CA THR A 318 -6.66 16.56 -16.02
C THR A 318 -5.91 16.37 -14.70
N MET A 319 -6.18 15.29 -14.00
CA MET A 319 -5.40 14.85 -12.83
C MET A 319 -4.97 13.41 -13.01
N ARG A 320 -3.70 13.11 -12.71
CA ARG A 320 -3.13 11.77 -12.81
C ARG A 320 -2.31 11.44 -11.58
N ALA A 321 -2.20 10.15 -11.26
CA ALA A 321 -1.27 9.62 -10.27
C ALA A 321 -0.48 8.47 -10.90
N THR A 322 0.84 8.45 -10.65
CA THR A 322 1.75 7.40 -11.12
C THR A 322 2.36 6.72 -9.91
N LEU A 323 2.11 5.41 -9.77
CA LEU A 323 2.42 4.64 -8.58
C LEU A 323 3.16 3.35 -8.91
N PRO A 324 4.24 3.02 -8.19
CA PRO A 324 4.79 1.68 -8.19
C PRO A 324 3.91 0.79 -7.30
N LEU A 325 3.30 -0.26 -7.85
CA LEU A 325 2.37 -1.15 -7.15
C LEU A 325 2.71 -2.62 -7.41
N ALA A 326 3.60 -3.20 -6.61
CA ALA A 326 3.89 -4.62 -6.66
C ALA A 326 2.86 -5.41 -5.85
N VAL A 327 1.71 -5.69 -6.46
CA VAL A 327 0.58 -6.40 -5.84
C VAL A 327 0.37 -7.78 -6.47
N GLY A 328 -0.42 -8.62 -5.78
CA GLY A 328 -0.84 -9.91 -6.27
C GLY A 328 -2.29 -10.23 -5.90
N THR A 329 -2.91 -11.11 -6.67
CA THR A 329 -4.26 -11.63 -6.43
C THR A 329 -4.24 -13.10 -6.03
N VAL A 330 -3.07 -13.71 -6.00
CA VAL A 330 -2.87 -15.12 -5.64
C VAL A 330 -1.72 -15.28 -4.64
N GLY A 331 -1.83 -16.25 -3.75
CA GLY A 331 -0.81 -16.60 -2.75
C GLY A 331 -0.89 -15.76 -1.47
N GLY A 332 -0.07 -16.09 -0.48
CA GLY A 332 0.02 -15.34 0.77
C GLY A 332 -1.31 -15.15 1.50
N LEU A 333 -1.48 -13.99 2.10
CA LEU A 333 -2.65 -13.62 2.89
C LEU A 333 -3.93 -13.50 2.04
N THR A 334 -3.82 -13.19 0.74
CA THR A 334 -4.96 -13.10 -0.18
C THR A 334 -5.75 -14.40 -0.26
N ARG A 335 -5.11 -15.54 -0.03
CA ARG A 335 -5.74 -16.86 -0.02
C ARG A 335 -6.18 -17.30 1.37
N LEU A 336 -5.45 -16.89 2.39
CA LEU A 336 -5.64 -17.37 3.78
C LEU A 336 -6.72 -16.59 4.53
N HIS A 337 -6.81 -15.26 4.31
CA HIS A 337 -7.77 -14.41 5.00
C HIS A 337 -9.13 -14.44 4.29
N PRO A 338 -10.22 -14.89 4.93
CA PRO A 338 -11.53 -15.04 4.28
C PRO A 338 -12.06 -13.73 3.67
N LEU A 339 -11.91 -12.58 4.36
CA LEU A 339 -12.34 -11.29 3.83
C LEU A 339 -11.46 -10.79 2.69
N ALA A 340 -10.15 -11.11 2.67
CA ALA A 340 -9.30 -10.76 1.54
C ALA A 340 -9.72 -11.53 0.28
N LYS A 341 -10.06 -12.80 0.43
CA LYS A 341 -10.62 -13.60 -0.66
C LYS A 341 -11.95 -13.02 -1.16
N LEU A 342 -12.88 -12.71 -0.24
CA LEU A 342 -14.15 -12.07 -0.57
C LEU A 342 -13.93 -10.71 -1.26
N SER A 343 -12.94 -9.92 -0.84
CA SER A 343 -12.59 -8.65 -1.47
C SER A 343 -12.21 -8.81 -2.93
N LEU A 344 -11.42 -9.83 -3.26
CA LEU A 344 -11.07 -10.12 -4.66
C LEU A 344 -12.30 -10.60 -5.47
N GLU A 345 -13.19 -11.37 -4.86
CA GLU A 345 -14.45 -11.78 -5.49
C GLU A 345 -15.37 -10.56 -5.75
N LEU A 346 -15.50 -9.63 -4.79
CA LEU A 346 -16.21 -8.36 -4.96
C LEU A 346 -15.63 -7.50 -6.09
N LEU A 347 -14.32 -7.53 -6.26
CA LEU A 347 -13.60 -6.87 -7.35
C LEU A 347 -13.65 -7.67 -8.66
N GLN A 348 -14.54 -8.67 -8.79
CA GLN A 348 -14.74 -9.48 -9.97
C GLN A 348 -13.52 -10.36 -10.33
N SER A 349 -12.78 -10.82 -9.32
CA SER A 349 -11.58 -11.66 -9.45
C SER A 349 -10.54 -11.08 -10.43
N PRO A 350 -10.00 -9.89 -10.13
CA PRO A 350 -9.12 -9.17 -11.04
C PRO A 350 -7.79 -9.89 -11.22
N THR A 351 -7.13 -9.67 -12.36
CA THR A 351 -5.70 -9.94 -12.51
C THR A 351 -4.89 -8.99 -11.64
N SER A 352 -3.58 -9.26 -11.45
CA SER A 352 -2.71 -8.34 -10.70
C SER A 352 -2.67 -6.94 -11.32
N GLU A 353 -2.68 -6.83 -12.65
CA GLU A 353 -2.68 -5.54 -13.37
C GLU A 353 -4.01 -4.79 -13.20
N GLN A 354 -5.14 -5.51 -13.22
CA GLN A 354 -6.44 -4.91 -12.91
C GLN A 354 -6.50 -4.44 -11.45
N LEU A 355 -5.92 -5.19 -10.51
CA LEU A 355 -5.83 -4.77 -9.11
C LEU A 355 -4.94 -3.52 -8.95
N MET A 356 -3.79 -3.44 -9.66
CA MET A 356 -2.98 -2.21 -9.73
C MET A 356 -3.82 -1.02 -10.19
N SER A 357 -4.61 -1.20 -11.25
CA SER A 357 -5.51 -0.18 -11.81
C SER A 357 -6.57 0.28 -10.80
N ILE A 358 -7.18 -0.66 -10.08
CA ILE A 358 -8.19 -0.37 -9.04
C ILE A 358 -7.54 0.42 -7.89
N ILE A 359 -6.43 -0.07 -7.33
CA ILE A 359 -5.72 0.57 -6.22
C ILE A 359 -5.29 1.99 -6.58
N ALA A 360 -4.67 2.19 -7.76
CA ALA A 360 -4.25 3.50 -8.23
C ALA A 360 -5.42 4.47 -8.41
N SER A 361 -6.56 3.98 -8.90
CA SER A 361 -7.77 4.79 -9.07
C SER A 361 -8.39 5.20 -7.74
N VAL A 362 -8.36 4.32 -6.73
CA VAL A 362 -8.82 4.66 -5.38
C VAL A 362 -7.89 5.68 -4.73
N GLY A 363 -6.57 5.50 -4.86
CA GLY A 363 -5.58 6.49 -4.41
C GLY A 363 -5.80 7.86 -5.06
N LEU A 364 -6.04 7.90 -6.38
CA LEU A 364 -6.32 9.14 -7.10
C LEU A 364 -7.64 9.78 -6.66
N ALA A 365 -8.72 8.99 -6.47
CA ALA A 365 -10.00 9.47 -5.97
C ALA A 365 -9.88 10.09 -4.57
N GLN A 366 -9.13 9.41 -3.70
CA GLN A 366 -8.84 9.86 -2.33
C GLN A 366 -8.08 11.20 -2.34
N ASN A 367 -7.01 11.27 -3.13
CA ASN A 367 -6.19 12.46 -3.27
C ASN A 367 -6.98 13.64 -3.88
N PHE A 368 -7.77 13.37 -4.92
CA PHE A 368 -8.67 14.36 -5.51
C PHE A 368 -9.65 14.93 -4.49
N ALA A 369 -10.34 14.07 -3.73
CA ALA A 369 -11.32 14.51 -2.73
C ALA A 369 -10.67 15.34 -1.62
N ALA A 370 -9.47 14.94 -1.15
CA ALA A 370 -8.71 15.68 -0.16
C ALA A 370 -8.30 17.08 -0.66
N VAL A 371 -7.73 17.17 -1.86
CA VAL A 371 -7.34 18.46 -2.45
C VAL A 371 -8.57 19.33 -2.72
N ARG A 372 -9.66 18.76 -3.24
CA ARG A 372 -10.91 19.48 -3.46
C ARG A 372 -11.45 20.10 -2.17
N SER A 373 -11.45 19.34 -1.08
CA SER A 373 -11.85 19.86 0.24
C SER A 373 -10.97 21.03 0.69
N LEU A 374 -9.64 20.93 0.53
CA LEU A 374 -8.68 21.98 0.88
C LEU A 374 -8.93 23.29 0.13
N VAL A 375 -9.26 23.22 -1.17
CA VAL A 375 -9.42 24.42 -2.00
C VAL A 375 -10.84 25.00 -1.99
N THR A 376 -11.82 24.28 -1.42
CA THR A 376 -13.22 24.71 -1.31
C THR A 376 -13.63 25.06 0.11
N THR A 377 -14.10 24.07 0.86
CA THR A 377 -14.71 24.26 2.21
C THR A 377 -13.71 24.25 3.36
N GLY A 378 -12.49 23.76 3.12
CA GLY A 378 -11.49 23.44 4.13
C GLY A 378 -11.75 22.08 4.79
N ILE A 379 -10.66 21.42 5.21
CA ILE A 379 -10.71 20.06 5.79
C ILE A 379 -11.51 20.03 7.10
N GLN A 380 -11.40 21.06 7.94
CA GLN A 380 -12.01 21.06 9.27
C GLN A 380 -13.54 20.91 9.24
N LYS A 381 -14.25 21.53 8.28
CA LYS A 381 -15.71 21.39 8.19
C LYS A 381 -16.21 19.98 7.91
N GLY A 382 -15.45 19.19 7.14
CA GLY A 382 -15.78 17.80 6.86
C GLY A 382 -15.49 16.86 8.03
N HIS A 383 -14.36 17.05 8.71
CA HIS A 383 -13.98 16.28 9.89
C HIS A 383 -14.82 16.58 11.12
N MET A 384 -15.35 17.81 11.24
CA MET A 384 -16.10 18.24 12.42
C MET A 384 -17.39 17.44 12.65
N LYS A 385 -18.11 17.02 11.61
CA LYS A 385 -19.30 16.17 11.77
C LYS A 385 -19.00 14.79 12.35
N LEU A 386 -17.92 14.15 11.86
CA LEU A 386 -17.51 12.84 12.36
C LEU A 386 -16.87 12.92 13.75
N HIS A 387 -16.09 13.98 13.99
CA HIS A 387 -15.51 14.25 15.31
C HIS A 387 -16.61 14.49 16.35
N LEU A 388 -17.64 15.26 16.02
CA LEU A 388 -18.81 15.44 16.87
C LEU A 388 -19.51 14.12 17.18
N SER A 389 -19.75 13.27 16.16
CA SER A 389 -20.38 11.98 16.37
C SER A 389 -19.55 11.06 17.28
N ASN A 390 -18.23 11.06 17.12
CA ASN A 390 -17.32 10.27 17.98
C ASN A 390 -17.37 10.77 19.43
N ILE A 391 -17.32 12.09 19.66
CA ILE A 391 -17.43 12.68 21.01
C ILE A 391 -18.78 12.33 21.65
N LEU A 392 -19.87 12.44 20.87
CA LEU A 392 -21.22 12.11 21.38
C LEU A 392 -21.35 10.63 21.76
N ASN A 393 -20.79 9.74 20.96
CA ASN A 393 -20.75 8.30 21.24
C ASN A 393 -19.90 7.99 22.48
N GLU A 394 -18.72 8.61 22.61
CA GLU A 394 -17.84 8.47 23.79
C GLU A 394 -18.52 8.94 25.06
N MET A 395 -19.34 9.98 24.97
CA MET A 395 -20.13 10.53 26.10
C MET A 395 -21.45 9.81 26.32
N GLY A 396 -21.79 8.79 25.55
CA GLY A 396 -23.00 7.97 25.73
C GLY A 396 -24.28 8.72 25.38
N ALA A 397 -24.24 9.72 24.49
CA ALA A 397 -25.40 10.49 24.09
C ALA A 397 -26.44 9.61 23.39
N SER A 398 -27.73 9.77 23.74
CA SER A 398 -28.82 9.07 23.04
C SER A 398 -28.98 9.59 21.60
N GLU A 399 -29.60 8.80 20.73
CA GLU A 399 -29.77 9.13 19.32
C GLU A 399 -30.50 10.48 19.12
N SER A 400 -31.54 10.75 19.90
CA SER A 400 -32.27 12.03 19.87
C SER A 400 -31.45 13.24 20.32
N VAL A 401 -30.57 13.06 21.30
CA VAL A 401 -29.62 14.09 21.75
C VAL A 401 -28.54 14.32 20.73
N ALA A 402 -28.05 13.25 20.08
CA ALA A 402 -27.05 13.34 19.02
C ALA A 402 -27.57 14.10 17.80
N GLU A 403 -28.81 13.87 17.37
CA GLU A 403 -29.44 14.65 16.29
C GLU A 403 -29.59 16.14 16.65
N SER A 404 -29.99 16.43 17.88
CA SER A 404 -30.12 17.82 18.36
C SER A 404 -28.75 18.51 18.43
N ALA A 405 -27.72 17.82 18.91
CA ALA A 405 -26.37 18.31 18.96
C ALA A 405 -25.78 18.55 17.54
N GLN A 406 -26.05 17.69 16.58
CA GLN A 406 -25.61 17.89 15.20
C GLN A 406 -26.17 19.20 14.61
N LYS A 407 -27.44 19.51 14.85
CA LYS A 407 -28.05 20.78 14.42
C LYS A 407 -27.43 21.99 15.13
N TYR A 408 -27.20 21.89 16.43
CA TYR A 408 -26.59 22.99 17.21
C TYR A 408 -25.17 23.30 16.74
N PHE A 409 -24.36 22.27 16.53
CA PHE A 409 -22.98 22.42 16.10
C PHE A 409 -22.80 22.69 14.59
N GLU A 410 -23.86 22.82 13.80
CA GLU A 410 -23.75 23.38 12.42
C GLU A 410 -23.27 24.84 12.43
N SER A 411 -23.56 25.59 13.49
CA SER A 411 -23.19 27.00 13.67
C SER A 411 -22.23 27.26 14.83
N HIS A 412 -21.84 26.24 15.59
CA HIS A 412 -20.97 26.36 16.75
C HIS A 412 -19.70 25.52 16.59
N THR A 413 -18.61 25.96 17.25
CA THR A 413 -17.33 25.23 17.20
C THR A 413 -17.42 23.93 17.98
N VAL A 414 -17.10 22.81 17.33
CA VAL A 414 -17.03 21.50 17.98
C VAL A 414 -15.72 21.38 18.76
N SER A 415 -15.82 21.11 20.06
CA SER A 415 -14.74 20.67 20.92
C SER A 415 -15.30 19.75 22.00
N VAL A 416 -14.45 18.91 22.59
CA VAL A 416 -14.86 17.99 23.67
C VAL A 416 -15.55 18.73 24.80
N ASN A 417 -15.03 19.90 25.20
CA ASN A 417 -15.65 20.73 26.27
C ASN A 417 -16.99 21.31 25.82
N ALA A 418 -17.07 21.86 24.62
CA ALA A 418 -18.33 22.44 24.13
C ALA A 418 -19.44 21.38 23.98
N VAL A 419 -19.09 20.15 23.57
CA VAL A 419 -20.05 19.05 23.49
C VAL A 419 -20.46 18.59 24.89
N ARG A 420 -19.54 18.53 25.85
CA ARG A 420 -19.86 18.20 27.23
C ARG A 420 -20.80 19.25 27.86
N ASP A 421 -20.51 20.53 27.66
CA ASP A 421 -21.33 21.64 28.18
C ASP A 421 -22.74 21.56 27.57
N TYR A 422 -22.85 21.34 26.26
CA TYR A 422 -24.14 21.14 25.59
C TYR A 422 -24.94 19.96 26.15
N LEU A 423 -24.27 18.81 26.42
CA LEU A 423 -24.92 17.64 26.98
C LEU A 423 -25.37 17.84 28.44
N ASN A 424 -24.67 18.66 29.21
CA ASN A 424 -25.04 18.98 30.60
C ASN A 424 -26.23 19.92 30.67
N GLU A 425 -26.53 20.70 29.63
CA GLU A 425 -27.67 21.60 29.53
C GLU A 425 -28.96 20.93 29.03
N LYS A 426 -28.88 19.67 28.60
CA LYS A 426 -29.99 18.86 28.05
C LYS A 426 -30.40 17.74 28.97
#